data_ac2dea6b61ee5541937af206e48a4dec
#
_entry.id   ac2dea6b61ee5541937af206e48a4dec
#
_cell.length_a   1.000
_cell.length_b   1.000
_cell.length_c   1.000
_cell.angle_alpha   90.00
_cell.angle_beta   90.00
_cell.angle_gamma   90.00
#
_symmetry.space_group_name_H-M   'P 1'
#
loop_
_entity.id
_entity.type
_entity.pdbx_description
1 polymer ?
#
loop_
_entity_poly.entity_id
_entity_poly.type
_entity_poly.pdbx_seq_one_letter_code
_entity_poly.pdbx_strand_id
1 'polypeptide(L)'
;QSAPTQFELPADVIALVPMRNVVLFPHVLMPITVGRIRSIATVEHALRSKAPIGIVLQKDAAVDDPGIDALCSIGTIANVMRHVASDDGTHHAICQGIERFQIEEIIEGYPFLAARIKRIKETAQVTTQAEALALQLRERAVEILSLLPGVPAELAHALQATRAPSDLADITASLLDTEVVEKQMLLETIDTEERLQKVLQILSRRIEALRLSQEIGERTKEQMEDRERKYLLHEQLKAIQKELGEDGGNDQEIAQLNEAITKAGMPSDIEAQTRKELQRLQRMPSASSEYSMLHTYLEWMTELPWRLPEETPIDL
;
A
#
# COMPACT_ATOMS: atom_id res chain seq x y z
N GLN A 1 39.35 11.73 32.69
CA GLN A 1 38.45 10.62 32.28
C GLN A 1 37.98 9.96 33.57
N SER A 2 36.80 10.38 34.06
CA SER A 2 36.14 9.75 35.21
C SER A 2 35.67 8.35 34.76
N ALA A 3 35.99 7.33 35.56
CA ALA A 3 35.47 5.99 35.35
C ALA A 3 33.93 6.06 35.32
N PRO A 4 33.26 5.43 34.31
CA PRO A 4 31.82 5.46 34.25
C PRO A 4 31.25 4.74 35.46
N THR A 5 30.48 5.47 36.26
CA THR A 5 29.81 4.94 37.46
C THR A 5 28.91 3.77 37.03
N GLN A 6 29.21 2.58 37.54
CA GLN A 6 28.38 1.39 37.33
C GLN A 6 27.17 1.55 38.24
N PHE A 7 26.00 1.82 37.64
CA PHE A 7 24.74 1.86 38.36
C PHE A 7 24.21 0.44 38.52
N GLU A 8 24.11 -0.05 39.75
CA GLU A 8 23.41 -1.31 40.02
C GLU A 8 21.93 -1.03 40.19
N LEU A 9 21.12 -1.69 39.36
CA LEU A 9 19.66 -1.61 39.46
C LEU A 9 19.16 -2.69 40.43
N PRO A 10 18.16 -2.38 41.27
CA PRO A 10 17.44 -3.39 42.04
C PRO A 10 16.83 -4.46 41.12
N ALA A 11 16.59 -5.67 41.66
CA ALA A 11 16.09 -6.81 40.86
C ALA A 11 14.70 -6.58 40.22
N ASP A 12 13.91 -5.69 40.78
CA ASP A 12 12.58 -5.28 40.32
C ASP A 12 12.59 -4.03 39.44
N VAL A 13 13.77 -3.45 39.17
CA VAL A 13 13.94 -2.23 38.38
C VAL A 13 14.66 -2.53 37.07
N ILE A 14 14.14 -2.03 35.97
CA ILE A 14 14.73 -2.22 34.64
C ILE A 14 14.94 -0.85 33.94
N ALA A 15 16.00 -0.75 33.16
CA ALA A 15 16.24 0.40 32.30
C ALA A 15 15.34 0.32 31.05
N LEU A 16 14.63 1.43 30.74
CA LEU A 16 13.64 1.47 29.65
C LEU A 16 14.18 2.18 28.41
N VAL A 17 13.73 1.69 27.26
CA VAL A 17 13.88 2.32 25.95
C VAL A 17 12.48 2.62 25.40
N PRO A 18 12.02 3.89 25.46
CA PRO A 18 10.76 4.30 24.81
C PRO A 18 10.90 4.30 23.29
N MET A 19 10.00 3.59 22.62
CA MET A 19 9.92 3.52 21.16
C MET A 19 8.70 4.30 20.65
N ARG A 20 8.84 4.96 19.48
CA ARG A 20 7.77 5.76 18.89
C ARG A 20 6.82 4.94 18.03
N ASN A 21 7.37 4.05 17.21
CA ASN A 21 6.63 3.35 16.15
C ASN A 21 6.94 1.85 16.11
N VAL A 22 7.46 1.30 17.20
CA VAL A 22 7.90 -0.10 17.23
C VAL A 22 7.40 -0.77 18.50
N VAL A 23 6.79 -1.94 18.34
CA VAL A 23 6.39 -2.84 19.41
C VAL A 23 7.20 -4.11 19.28
N LEU A 24 7.95 -4.47 20.31
CA LEU A 24 8.68 -5.73 20.39
C LEU A 24 7.83 -6.77 21.09
N PHE A 25 7.71 -7.95 20.48
CA PHE A 25 7.02 -9.08 21.08
C PHE A 25 8.03 -10.07 21.73
N PRO A 26 7.61 -10.85 22.73
CA PRO A 26 8.42 -11.95 23.26
C PRO A 26 8.90 -12.89 22.15
N HIS A 27 10.08 -13.49 22.35
CA HIS A 27 10.72 -14.43 21.44
C HIS A 27 11.04 -13.92 20.03
N VAL A 28 10.77 -12.64 19.74
CA VAL A 28 11.05 -12.00 18.44
C VAL A 28 12.41 -11.29 18.49
N LEU A 29 13.18 -11.44 17.41
CA LEU A 29 14.39 -10.64 17.14
C LEU A 29 14.01 -9.44 16.29
N MET A 30 14.35 -8.24 16.75
CA MET A 30 14.02 -7.01 16.06
C MET A 30 15.18 -6.00 16.11
N PRO A 31 15.54 -5.39 14.97
CA PRO A 31 16.44 -4.26 14.96
C PRO A 31 15.72 -3.00 15.46
N ILE A 32 16.34 -2.28 16.38
CA ILE A 32 15.87 -0.98 16.87
C ILE A 32 16.94 0.08 16.63
N THR A 33 16.49 1.30 16.40
CA THR A 33 17.36 2.47 16.28
C THR A 33 17.06 3.44 17.44
N VAL A 34 18.08 3.81 18.18
CA VAL A 34 17.98 4.75 19.28
C VAL A 34 18.88 5.97 19.00
N GLY A 35 18.31 7.16 19.14
CA GLY A 35 19.03 8.43 18.92
C GLY A 35 18.93 9.37 20.13
N ARG A 36 18.07 9.08 21.13
CA ARG A 36 17.93 9.90 22.32
C ARG A 36 19.04 9.59 23.31
N ILE A 37 19.62 10.60 23.93
CA ILE A 37 20.74 10.48 24.89
C ILE A 37 20.41 9.47 25.99
N ARG A 38 19.20 9.55 26.59
CA ARG A 38 18.77 8.64 27.65
C ARG A 38 18.62 7.18 27.17
N SER A 39 18.10 6.99 25.94
CA SER A 39 17.97 5.65 25.34
C SER A 39 19.31 5.05 24.95
N ILE A 40 20.24 5.86 24.46
CA ILE A 40 21.64 5.44 24.20
C ILE A 40 22.30 5.01 25.51
N ALA A 41 22.16 5.81 26.58
CA ALA A 41 22.69 5.44 27.91
C ALA A 41 22.10 4.13 28.43
N THR A 42 20.80 3.84 28.16
CA THR A 42 20.17 2.54 28.49
C THR A 42 20.87 1.40 27.77
N VAL A 43 21.04 1.50 26.44
CA VAL A 43 21.65 0.42 25.63
C VAL A 43 23.11 0.21 26.05
N GLU A 44 23.88 1.26 26.28
CA GLU A 44 25.25 1.17 26.77
C GLU A 44 25.34 0.56 28.18
N HIS A 45 24.43 0.91 29.07
CA HIS A 45 24.34 0.29 30.39
C HIS A 45 24.08 -1.21 30.28
N ALA A 46 23.10 -1.61 29.46
CA ALA A 46 22.76 -3.00 29.22
C ALA A 46 23.93 -3.82 28.67
N LEU A 47 24.69 -3.27 27.74
CA LEU A 47 25.85 -3.92 27.16
C LEU A 47 26.97 -4.14 28.19
N ARG A 48 27.19 -3.15 29.06
CA ARG A 48 28.24 -3.22 30.11
C ARG A 48 27.85 -4.18 31.24
N SER A 49 26.61 -4.11 31.69
CA SER A 49 26.12 -4.92 32.82
C SER A 49 25.60 -6.29 32.40
N LYS A 50 25.46 -6.54 31.09
CA LYS A 50 24.75 -7.70 30.53
C LYS A 50 23.34 -7.87 31.11
N ALA A 51 22.73 -6.77 31.49
CA ALA A 51 21.36 -6.73 32.00
C ALA A 51 20.35 -6.56 30.88
N PRO A 52 19.15 -7.14 30.98
CA PRO A 52 18.09 -6.89 30.03
C PRO A 52 17.58 -5.44 30.11
N ILE A 53 16.93 -5.00 29.04
CA ILE A 53 16.25 -3.69 28.96
C ILE A 53 14.76 -3.89 28.77
N GLY A 54 13.96 -2.89 29.16
CA GLY A 54 12.53 -2.85 28.87
C GLY A 54 12.28 -2.00 27.62
N ILE A 55 11.66 -2.59 26.61
CA ILE A 55 11.21 -1.87 25.41
C ILE A 55 9.72 -1.60 25.56
N VAL A 56 9.33 -0.31 25.45
CA VAL A 56 7.95 0.14 25.68
C VAL A 56 7.54 1.14 24.62
N LEU A 57 6.29 1.03 24.15
CA LEU A 57 5.73 1.96 23.19
C LEU A 57 5.35 3.27 23.88
N GLN A 58 5.66 4.36 23.24
CA GLN A 58 5.24 5.70 23.61
C GLN A 58 3.87 6.01 23.00
N LYS A 59 2.92 6.52 23.80
CA LYS A 59 1.56 6.85 23.35
C LYS A 59 1.53 8.00 22.36
N ASP A 60 2.37 9.01 22.58
CA ASP A 60 2.52 10.15 21.69
C ASP A 60 3.96 10.23 21.17
N ALA A 61 4.12 10.01 19.88
CA ALA A 61 5.44 10.05 19.23
C ALA A 61 6.10 11.44 19.23
N ALA A 62 5.35 12.52 19.47
CA ALA A 62 5.86 13.88 19.46
C ALA A 62 6.63 14.26 20.73
N VAL A 63 6.40 13.55 21.84
CA VAL A 63 7.06 13.83 23.13
C VAL A 63 8.49 13.30 23.11
N ASP A 64 9.48 14.17 23.32
CA ASP A 64 10.89 13.77 23.30
C ASP A 64 11.35 13.06 24.57
N ASP A 65 10.91 13.49 25.74
CA ASP A 65 11.22 12.87 27.05
C ASP A 65 9.92 12.42 27.73
N PRO A 66 9.43 11.19 27.42
CA PRO A 66 8.16 10.73 27.91
C PRO A 66 8.22 10.35 29.40
N GLY A 67 7.31 10.92 30.20
CA GLY A 67 7.00 10.44 31.55
C GLY A 67 6.13 9.21 31.52
N ILE A 68 5.75 8.67 32.70
CA ILE A 68 4.96 7.44 32.82
C ILE A 68 3.63 7.49 32.06
N ASP A 69 2.95 8.63 32.10
CA ASP A 69 1.64 8.81 31.46
C ASP A 69 1.71 8.77 29.94
N ALA A 70 2.87 9.12 29.37
CA ALA A 70 3.15 9.08 27.94
C ALA A 70 3.60 7.71 27.43
N LEU A 71 3.78 6.73 28.32
CA LEU A 71 4.15 5.37 27.97
C LEU A 71 2.96 4.44 28.04
N CYS A 72 2.97 3.37 27.23
CA CYS A 72 2.05 2.25 27.40
C CYS A 72 2.41 1.49 28.69
N SER A 73 1.41 0.90 29.33
CA SER A 73 1.62 0.23 30.63
C SER A 73 2.34 -1.11 30.49
N ILE A 74 2.24 -1.77 29.35
CA ILE A 74 2.86 -3.06 29.05
C ILE A 74 3.94 -2.90 27.98
N GLY A 75 5.09 -3.47 28.26
CA GLY A 75 6.23 -3.56 27.35
C GLY A 75 6.84 -4.96 27.34
N THR A 76 7.98 -5.09 26.66
CA THR A 76 8.71 -6.36 26.54
C THR A 76 10.13 -6.22 27.09
N ILE A 77 10.52 -7.10 27.98
CA ILE A 77 11.90 -7.27 28.43
C ILE A 77 12.68 -7.88 27.28
N ALA A 78 13.86 -7.31 26.99
CA ALA A 78 14.68 -7.76 25.89
C ALA A 78 16.16 -7.80 26.23
N ASN A 79 16.87 -8.74 25.62
CA ASN A 79 18.33 -8.77 25.57
C ASN A 79 18.86 -8.02 24.36
N VAL A 80 19.90 -7.21 24.56
CA VAL A 80 20.64 -6.60 23.45
C VAL A 80 21.65 -7.61 22.93
N MET A 81 21.39 -8.16 21.74
CA MET A 81 22.22 -9.20 21.12
C MET A 81 23.41 -8.62 20.36
N ARG A 82 23.20 -7.49 19.69
CA ARG A 82 24.21 -6.80 18.88
C ARG A 82 23.97 -5.30 18.92
N HIS A 83 25.05 -4.54 18.90
CA HIS A 83 25.00 -3.08 18.89
C HIS A 83 26.06 -2.53 17.92
N VAL A 84 25.68 -1.50 17.19
CA VAL A 84 26.55 -0.75 16.29
C VAL A 84 26.23 0.73 16.44
N ALA A 85 27.24 1.53 16.77
CA ALA A 85 27.12 2.98 16.76
C ALA A 85 27.38 3.48 15.33
N SER A 86 26.55 4.38 14.84
CA SER A 86 26.71 5.06 13.56
C SER A 86 27.42 6.42 13.73
N ASP A 87 28.05 6.90 12.67
CA ASP A 87 28.78 8.18 12.66
C ASP A 87 27.83 9.39 12.82
N ASP A 88 26.55 9.22 12.55
CA ASP A 88 25.48 10.22 12.73
C ASP A 88 24.99 10.39 14.18
N GLY A 89 25.59 9.65 15.13
CA GLY A 89 25.22 9.65 16.54
C GLY A 89 23.99 8.79 16.87
N THR A 90 23.47 8.02 15.92
CA THR A 90 22.43 7.01 16.18
C THR A 90 23.06 5.67 16.54
N HIS A 91 22.34 4.89 17.35
CA HIS A 91 22.77 3.55 17.76
C HIS A 91 21.78 2.53 17.23
N HIS A 92 22.29 1.54 16.51
CA HIS A 92 21.50 0.41 16.02
C HIS A 92 21.73 -0.81 16.91
N ALA A 93 20.67 -1.39 17.42
CA ALA A 93 20.75 -2.58 18.25
C ALA A 93 19.80 -3.66 17.76
N ILE A 94 20.24 -4.91 17.82
CA ILE A 94 19.34 -6.06 17.59
C ILE A 94 18.93 -6.55 18.97
N CYS A 95 17.64 -6.47 19.24
CA CYS A 95 17.06 -6.89 20.52
C CYS A 95 16.24 -8.16 20.35
N GLN A 96 16.37 -9.06 21.33
CA GLN A 96 15.55 -10.27 21.44
C GLN A 96 14.58 -10.11 22.61
N GLY A 97 13.27 -10.13 22.33
CA GLY A 97 12.23 -10.15 23.35
C GLY A 97 12.29 -11.41 24.18
N ILE A 98 12.04 -11.29 25.48
CA ILE A 98 12.04 -12.40 26.44
C ILE A 98 10.65 -12.64 26.97
N GLU A 99 10.09 -11.67 27.68
CA GLU A 99 8.80 -11.78 28.37
C GLU A 99 8.14 -10.39 28.47
N ARG A 100 6.84 -10.36 28.72
CA ARG A 100 6.07 -9.14 28.97
C ARG A 100 6.32 -8.61 30.37
N PHE A 101 6.23 -7.29 30.54
CA PHE A 101 6.22 -6.63 31.83
C PHE A 101 5.18 -5.53 31.89
N GLN A 102 4.75 -5.21 33.09
CA GLN A 102 3.92 -4.06 33.39
C GLN A 102 4.74 -3.02 34.16
N ILE A 103 4.64 -1.74 33.78
CA ILE A 103 5.26 -0.65 34.51
C ILE A 103 4.42 -0.35 35.76
N GLU A 104 5.07 -0.29 36.93
CA GLU A 104 4.43 0.11 38.19
C GLU A 104 4.79 1.56 38.54
N GLU A 105 6.07 1.94 38.44
CA GLU A 105 6.57 3.24 38.89
C GLU A 105 7.86 3.62 38.14
N ILE A 106 8.02 4.89 37.78
CA ILE A 106 9.29 5.44 37.25
C ILE A 106 10.22 5.74 38.44
N ILE A 107 11.47 5.33 38.32
CA ILE A 107 12.50 5.57 39.32
C ILE A 107 13.44 6.66 38.78
N GLU A 108 13.54 7.76 39.48
CA GLU A 108 14.43 8.85 39.15
C GLU A 108 15.86 8.67 39.71
N GLY A 109 16.82 9.45 39.23
CA GLY A 109 18.21 9.44 39.71
C GLY A 109 19.19 8.65 38.83
N TYR A 110 18.76 8.09 37.72
CA TYR A 110 19.60 7.40 36.74
C TYR A 110 19.80 8.25 35.47
N PRO A 111 20.93 8.11 34.76
CA PRO A 111 21.18 8.84 33.50
C PRO A 111 20.28 8.34 32.36
N PHE A 112 19.49 7.32 32.59
CA PHE A 112 18.52 6.72 31.69
C PHE A 112 17.15 6.59 32.37
N LEU A 113 16.13 6.28 31.59
CA LEU A 113 14.80 6.02 32.13
C LEU A 113 14.79 4.66 32.82
N ALA A 114 14.46 4.61 34.09
CA ALA A 114 14.35 3.38 34.86
C ALA A 114 12.96 3.27 35.47
N ALA A 115 12.44 2.04 35.55
CA ALA A 115 11.13 1.77 36.14
C ALA A 115 11.14 0.50 36.98
N ARG A 116 10.35 0.53 38.04
CA ARG A 116 9.93 -0.70 38.73
C ARG A 116 8.90 -1.39 37.88
N ILE A 117 9.08 -2.70 37.71
CA ILE A 117 8.25 -3.50 36.82
C ILE A 117 7.73 -4.74 37.51
N LYS A 118 6.55 -5.17 37.08
CA LYS A 118 6.00 -6.48 37.38
C LYS A 118 6.10 -7.36 36.13
N ARG A 119 6.83 -8.49 36.24
CA ARG A 119 6.92 -9.45 35.14
C ARG A 119 5.61 -10.19 34.98
N ILE A 120 5.12 -10.27 33.74
CA ILE A 120 3.88 -10.98 33.41
C ILE A 120 4.26 -12.36 32.91
N LYS A 121 3.96 -13.37 33.73
CA LYS A 121 4.16 -14.78 33.35
C LYS A 121 2.95 -15.25 32.56
N GLU A 122 3.18 -15.79 31.40
CA GLU A 122 2.12 -16.46 30.64
C GLU A 122 1.67 -17.73 31.33
N THR A 123 0.36 -18.03 31.20
CA THR A 123 -0.21 -19.25 31.80
C THR A 123 0.32 -20.47 31.04
N ALA A 124 1.01 -21.36 31.71
CA ALA A 124 1.61 -22.54 31.08
C ALA A 124 0.59 -23.59 30.61
N GLN A 125 -0.69 -23.46 30.96
CA GLN A 125 -1.73 -24.40 30.55
C GLN A 125 -2.21 -24.07 29.14
N VAL A 126 -1.85 -24.92 28.19
CA VAL A 126 -2.35 -24.88 26.84
C VAL A 126 -3.69 -25.61 26.77
N THR A 127 -4.75 -24.92 26.47
CA THR A 127 -6.08 -25.50 26.28
C THR A 127 -6.22 -26.12 24.91
N THR A 128 -7.12 -27.07 24.74
CA THR A 128 -7.45 -27.66 23.42
C THR A 128 -7.95 -26.58 22.44
N GLN A 129 -8.62 -25.54 22.96
CA GLN A 129 -9.08 -24.41 22.16
C GLN A 129 -7.90 -23.58 21.64
N ALA A 130 -6.91 -23.28 22.47
CA ALA A 130 -5.69 -22.58 22.05
C ALA A 130 -4.91 -23.38 21.00
N GLU A 131 -4.85 -24.69 21.10
CA GLU A 131 -4.22 -25.56 20.09
C GLU A 131 -4.96 -25.49 18.75
N ALA A 132 -6.30 -25.54 18.76
CA ALA A 132 -7.11 -25.45 17.55
C ALA A 132 -6.95 -24.08 16.87
N LEU A 133 -6.96 -22.98 17.66
CA LEU A 133 -6.72 -21.63 17.16
C LEU A 133 -5.31 -21.47 16.59
N ALA A 134 -4.31 -22.04 17.25
CA ALA A 134 -2.92 -22.03 16.78
C ALA A 134 -2.76 -22.79 15.45
N LEU A 135 -3.47 -23.91 15.25
CA LEU A 135 -3.47 -24.61 13.98
C LEU A 135 -4.03 -23.74 12.86
N GLN A 136 -5.20 -23.12 13.07
CA GLN A 136 -5.78 -22.17 12.11
C GLN A 136 -4.88 -20.99 11.83
N LEU A 137 -4.26 -20.42 12.88
CA LEU A 137 -3.34 -19.32 12.72
C LEU A 137 -2.13 -19.69 11.85
N ARG A 138 -1.58 -20.89 12.04
CA ARG A 138 -0.45 -21.40 11.25
C ARG A 138 -0.80 -21.53 9.78
N GLU A 139 -1.98 -22.08 9.44
CA GLU A 139 -2.47 -22.19 8.08
C GLU A 139 -2.62 -20.81 7.41
N ARG A 140 -3.27 -19.89 8.11
CA ARG A 140 -3.47 -18.52 7.61
C ARG A 140 -2.16 -17.73 7.49
N ALA A 141 -1.22 -17.93 8.41
CA ALA A 141 0.09 -17.30 8.36
C ALA A 141 0.92 -17.78 7.15
N VAL A 142 0.84 -19.07 6.82
CA VAL A 142 1.48 -19.58 5.59
C VAL A 142 0.78 -19.05 4.34
N GLU A 143 -0.54 -18.94 4.37
CA GLU A 143 -1.32 -18.39 3.26
C GLU A 143 -0.92 -16.93 2.95
N ILE A 144 -0.85 -16.06 3.96
CA ILE A 144 -0.47 -14.65 3.71
C ILE A 144 0.95 -14.53 3.16
N LEU A 145 1.89 -15.38 3.61
CA LEU A 145 3.25 -15.38 3.09
C LEU A 145 3.28 -15.76 1.59
N SER A 146 2.37 -16.61 1.13
CA SER A 146 2.27 -16.97 -0.29
C SER A 146 1.70 -15.84 -1.15
N LEU A 147 0.94 -14.91 -0.56
CA LEU A 147 0.35 -13.75 -1.24
C LEU A 147 1.32 -12.54 -1.30
N LEU A 148 2.35 -12.53 -0.47
CA LEU A 148 3.33 -11.45 -0.41
C LEU A 148 4.55 -11.77 -1.28
N PRO A 149 4.92 -10.90 -2.24
CA PRO A 149 6.11 -11.11 -3.06
C PRO A 149 7.40 -10.94 -2.25
N GLY A 150 8.40 -11.79 -2.49
CA GLY A 150 9.74 -11.64 -1.93
C GLY A 150 9.90 -12.05 -0.46
N VAL A 151 8.94 -12.75 0.12
CA VAL A 151 9.06 -13.26 1.50
C VAL A 151 10.00 -14.48 1.52
N PRO A 152 11.04 -14.49 2.39
CA PRO A 152 11.94 -15.62 2.54
C PRO A 152 11.19 -16.89 3.00
N ALA A 153 11.51 -18.04 2.39
CA ALA A 153 10.90 -19.33 2.75
C ALA A 153 11.19 -19.74 4.21
N GLU A 154 12.28 -19.25 4.79
CA GLU A 154 12.70 -19.47 6.16
C GLU A 154 11.66 -18.97 7.18
N LEU A 155 10.92 -17.90 6.86
CA LEU A 155 9.84 -17.41 7.73
C LEU A 155 8.67 -18.39 7.80
N ALA A 156 8.30 -18.99 6.68
CA ALA A 156 7.26 -20.02 6.66
C ALA A 156 7.68 -21.25 7.47
N HIS A 157 8.94 -21.67 7.36
CA HIS A 157 9.48 -22.76 8.15
C HIS A 157 9.53 -22.43 9.66
N ALA A 158 9.92 -21.21 10.02
CA ALA A 158 9.93 -20.77 11.41
C ALA A 158 8.53 -20.80 12.05
N LEU A 159 7.50 -20.31 11.33
CA LEU A 159 6.11 -20.38 11.78
C LEU A 159 5.60 -21.81 11.92
N GLN A 160 5.96 -22.69 10.99
CA GLN A 160 5.60 -24.10 11.05
C GLN A 160 6.32 -24.85 12.19
N ALA A 161 7.55 -24.50 12.52
CA ALA A 161 8.35 -25.10 13.58
C ALA A 161 7.91 -24.63 14.98
N THR A 162 7.24 -23.48 15.10
CA THR A 162 6.80 -22.92 16.38
C THR A 162 5.66 -23.76 16.97
N ARG A 163 5.88 -24.36 18.14
CA ARG A 163 4.92 -25.26 18.78
C ARG A 163 4.01 -24.57 19.78
N ALA A 164 4.55 -23.62 20.56
CA ALA A 164 3.79 -22.93 21.58
C ALA A 164 2.77 -21.98 20.94
N PRO A 165 1.47 -22.06 21.28
CA PRO A 165 0.43 -21.20 20.75
C PRO A 165 0.69 -19.69 20.99
N SER A 166 1.24 -19.35 22.16
CA SER A 166 1.55 -17.96 22.52
C SER A 166 2.67 -17.39 21.64
N ASP A 167 3.75 -18.16 21.42
CA ASP A 167 4.87 -17.74 20.59
C ASP A 167 4.45 -17.57 19.13
N LEU A 168 3.59 -18.49 18.64
CA LEU A 168 3.03 -18.39 17.29
C LEU A 168 2.21 -17.11 17.10
N ALA A 169 1.37 -16.76 18.09
CA ALA A 169 0.62 -15.51 18.08
C ALA A 169 1.54 -14.29 18.04
N ASP A 170 2.59 -14.28 18.88
CA ASP A 170 3.52 -13.16 19.02
C ASP A 170 4.40 -12.99 17.76
N ILE A 171 4.94 -14.09 17.22
CA ILE A 171 5.71 -14.05 15.97
C ILE A 171 4.81 -13.58 14.82
N THR A 172 3.60 -14.12 14.70
CA THR A 172 2.67 -13.70 13.65
C THR A 172 2.30 -12.23 13.79
N ALA A 173 1.97 -11.76 15.02
CA ALA A 173 1.66 -10.35 15.28
C ALA A 173 2.82 -9.41 14.92
N SER A 174 4.06 -9.83 15.15
CA SER A 174 5.25 -9.04 14.79
C SER A 174 5.39 -8.85 13.28
N LEU A 175 5.02 -9.85 12.49
CA LEU A 175 5.12 -9.87 11.02
C LEU A 175 3.95 -9.15 10.33
N LEU A 176 2.84 -8.91 11.04
CA LEU A 176 1.70 -8.20 10.47
C LEU A 176 2.06 -6.74 10.15
N ASP A 177 1.70 -6.32 8.94
CA ASP A 177 1.74 -4.92 8.52
C ASP A 177 0.44 -4.23 8.97
N THR A 178 0.39 -3.84 10.24
CA THR A 178 -0.73 -3.16 10.88
C THR A 178 -0.25 -1.95 11.65
N GLU A 179 -1.19 -1.11 12.07
CA GLU A 179 -0.88 0.08 12.87
C GLU A 179 -0.23 -0.30 14.20
N VAL A 180 0.68 0.56 14.66
CA VAL A 180 1.44 0.34 15.91
C VAL A 180 0.50 0.17 17.11
N VAL A 181 -0.63 0.88 17.10
CA VAL A 181 -1.66 0.80 18.14
C VAL A 181 -2.29 -0.61 18.20
N GLU A 182 -2.57 -1.21 17.03
CA GLU A 182 -3.07 -2.59 16.96
C GLU A 182 -2.03 -3.59 17.48
N LYS A 183 -0.75 -3.41 17.13
CA LYS A 183 0.33 -4.24 17.68
C LYS A 183 0.43 -4.12 19.20
N GLN A 184 0.32 -2.91 19.73
CA GLN A 184 0.34 -2.68 21.17
C GLN A 184 -0.85 -3.36 21.88
N MET A 185 -2.04 -3.26 21.30
CA MET A 185 -3.24 -3.96 21.81
C MET A 185 -3.02 -5.49 21.86
N LEU A 186 -2.37 -6.06 20.86
CA LEU A 186 -2.02 -7.50 20.87
C LEU A 186 -0.99 -7.83 21.95
N LEU A 187 0.02 -6.98 22.16
CA LEU A 187 0.99 -7.14 23.23
C LEU A 187 0.33 -7.07 24.62
N GLU A 188 -0.64 -6.18 24.80
CA GLU A 188 -1.40 -6.00 26.04
C GLU A 188 -2.43 -7.11 26.31
N THR A 189 -2.78 -7.91 25.30
CA THR A 189 -3.67 -9.06 25.45
C THR A 189 -2.89 -10.23 26.05
N ILE A 190 -3.00 -10.40 27.38
CA ILE A 190 -2.23 -11.40 28.12
C ILE A 190 -2.79 -12.80 27.88
N ASP A 191 -4.12 -12.93 27.81
CA ASP A 191 -4.77 -14.21 27.54
C ASP A 191 -4.42 -14.72 26.14
N THR A 192 -3.89 -15.97 26.09
CA THR A 192 -3.38 -16.56 24.84
C THR A 192 -4.49 -16.86 23.85
N GLU A 193 -5.67 -17.30 24.29
CA GLU A 193 -6.78 -17.61 23.39
C GLU A 193 -7.34 -16.34 22.77
N GLU A 194 -7.56 -15.30 23.58
CA GLU A 194 -8.03 -14.01 23.12
C GLU A 194 -7.03 -13.38 22.13
N ARG A 195 -5.73 -13.49 22.42
CA ARG A 195 -4.66 -12.98 21.54
C ARG A 195 -4.64 -13.73 20.21
N LEU A 196 -4.74 -15.05 20.21
CA LEU A 196 -4.83 -15.87 18.99
C LEU A 196 -6.05 -15.48 18.14
N GLN A 197 -7.21 -15.29 18.76
CA GLN A 197 -8.43 -14.86 18.05
C GLN A 197 -8.27 -13.48 17.40
N LYS A 198 -7.69 -12.51 18.12
CA LYS A 198 -7.43 -11.16 17.59
C LYS A 198 -6.45 -11.19 16.41
N VAL A 199 -5.34 -11.95 16.55
CA VAL A 199 -4.36 -12.10 15.46
C VAL A 199 -4.99 -12.75 14.25
N LEU A 200 -5.78 -13.82 14.42
CA LEU A 200 -6.53 -14.48 13.34
C LEU A 200 -7.48 -13.53 12.64
N GLN A 201 -8.20 -12.68 13.38
CA GLN A 201 -9.12 -11.72 12.82
C GLN A 201 -8.40 -10.66 11.97
N ILE A 202 -7.28 -10.12 12.46
CA ILE A 202 -6.48 -9.14 11.72
C ILE A 202 -5.88 -9.79 10.47
N LEU A 203 -5.34 -10.99 10.61
CA LEU A 203 -4.74 -11.75 9.51
C LEU A 203 -5.75 -12.07 8.42
N SER A 204 -6.96 -12.52 8.79
CA SER A 204 -8.03 -12.83 7.83
C SER A 204 -8.44 -11.59 7.03
N ARG A 205 -8.63 -10.45 7.69
CA ARG A 205 -8.91 -9.17 7.00
C ARG A 205 -7.79 -8.78 6.02
N ARG A 206 -6.53 -9.01 6.40
CA ARG A 206 -5.40 -8.69 5.52
C ARG A 206 -5.33 -9.61 4.30
N ILE A 207 -5.59 -10.91 4.48
CA ILE A 207 -5.66 -11.89 3.38
C ILE A 207 -6.76 -11.50 2.38
N GLU A 208 -7.96 -11.16 2.87
CA GLU A 208 -9.05 -10.71 2.00
C GLU A 208 -8.68 -9.45 1.21
N ALA A 209 -8.07 -8.47 1.86
CA ALA A 209 -7.61 -7.25 1.20
C ALA A 209 -6.54 -7.53 0.13
N LEU A 210 -5.58 -8.41 0.41
CA LEU A 210 -4.55 -8.80 -0.56
C LEU A 210 -5.12 -9.56 -1.74
N ARG A 211 -6.04 -10.51 -1.51
CA ARG A 211 -6.72 -11.24 -2.59
C ARG A 211 -7.52 -10.30 -3.50
N LEU A 212 -8.29 -9.38 -2.90
CA LEU A 212 -9.04 -8.39 -3.67
C LEU A 212 -8.10 -7.48 -4.48
N SER A 213 -6.99 -7.06 -3.89
CA SER A 213 -5.98 -6.25 -4.59
C SER A 213 -5.37 -7.00 -5.79
N GLN A 214 -5.07 -8.29 -5.64
CA GLN A 214 -4.59 -9.12 -6.75
C GLN A 214 -5.64 -9.24 -7.86
N GLU A 215 -6.90 -9.54 -7.51
CA GLU A 215 -7.99 -9.65 -8.48
C GLU A 215 -8.19 -8.35 -9.27
N ILE A 216 -8.16 -7.20 -8.59
CA ILE A 216 -8.23 -5.89 -9.25
C ILE A 216 -7.02 -5.69 -10.18
N GLY A 217 -5.82 -6.05 -9.72
CA GLY A 217 -4.59 -5.95 -10.50
C GLY A 217 -4.65 -6.79 -11.79
N GLU A 218 -5.11 -8.04 -11.70
CA GLU A 218 -5.27 -8.94 -12.84
C GLU A 218 -6.30 -8.41 -13.86
N ARG A 219 -7.47 -7.98 -13.39
CA ARG A 219 -8.50 -7.38 -14.26
C ARG A 219 -8.01 -6.10 -14.95
N THR A 220 -7.25 -5.28 -14.22
CA THR A 220 -6.68 -4.05 -14.81
C THR A 220 -5.66 -4.38 -15.89
N LYS A 221 -4.81 -5.39 -15.65
CA LYS A 221 -3.82 -5.86 -16.60
C LYS A 221 -4.49 -6.41 -17.88
N GLU A 222 -5.50 -7.26 -17.75
CA GLU A 222 -6.28 -7.78 -18.87
C GLU A 222 -6.92 -6.66 -19.69
N GLN A 223 -7.49 -5.64 -19.01
CA GLN A 223 -8.08 -4.49 -19.71
C GLN A 223 -7.04 -3.63 -20.45
N MET A 224 -5.83 -3.51 -19.89
CA MET A 224 -4.73 -2.80 -20.56
C MET A 224 -4.24 -3.56 -21.79
N GLU A 225 -4.03 -4.88 -21.67
CA GLU A 225 -3.63 -5.75 -22.77
C GLU A 225 -4.67 -5.74 -23.91
N ASP A 226 -5.97 -5.76 -23.57
CA ASP A 226 -7.05 -5.66 -24.56
C ASP A 226 -7.08 -4.30 -25.28
N ARG A 227 -6.82 -3.20 -24.56
CA ARG A 227 -6.72 -1.85 -25.17
C ARG A 227 -5.52 -1.76 -26.09
N GLU A 228 -4.37 -2.25 -25.67
CA GLU A 228 -3.15 -2.25 -26.47
C GLU A 228 -3.32 -3.08 -27.72
N ARG A 229 -3.93 -4.26 -27.63
CA ARG A 229 -4.24 -5.11 -28.76
C ARG A 229 -5.19 -4.44 -29.76
N LYS A 230 -6.26 -3.78 -29.27
CA LYS A 230 -7.20 -3.01 -30.11
C LYS A 230 -6.49 -1.85 -30.79
N TYR A 231 -5.62 -1.14 -30.11
CA TYR A 231 -4.82 -0.07 -30.69
C TYR A 231 -3.91 -0.57 -31.81
N LEU A 232 -3.16 -1.65 -31.58
CA LEU A 232 -2.30 -2.25 -32.60
C LEU A 232 -3.10 -2.72 -33.82
N LEU A 233 -4.26 -3.36 -33.63
CA LEU A 233 -5.14 -3.77 -34.71
C LEU A 233 -5.66 -2.57 -35.50
N HIS A 234 -5.98 -1.47 -34.85
CA HIS A 234 -6.43 -0.24 -35.51
C HIS A 234 -5.31 0.41 -36.33
N GLU A 235 -4.09 0.46 -35.79
CA GLU A 235 -2.90 0.94 -36.52
C GLU A 235 -2.57 0.05 -37.74
N GLN A 236 -2.68 -1.27 -37.60
CA GLN A 236 -2.50 -2.19 -38.71
C GLN A 236 -3.56 -1.99 -39.82
N LEU A 237 -4.82 -1.83 -39.41
CA LEU A 237 -5.92 -1.54 -40.34
C LEU A 237 -5.68 -0.25 -41.09
N LYS A 238 -5.25 0.82 -40.40
CA LYS A 238 -4.91 2.11 -41.01
C LYS A 238 -3.73 2.01 -41.96
N ALA A 239 -2.69 1.22 -41.59
CA ALA A 239 -1.56 0.98 -42.48
C ALA A 239 -1.97 0.25 -43.78
N ILE A 240 -2.84 -0.76 -43.67
CA ILE A 240 -3.38 -1.52 -44.80
C ILE A 240 -4.23 -0.60 -45.70
N GLN A 241 -5.12 0.23 -45.13
CA GLN A 241 -5.93 1.18 -45.88
C GLN A 241 -5.06 2.18 -46.66
N LYS A 242 -3.95 2.62 -46.03
CA LYS A 242 -2.99 3.50 -46.67
C LYS A 242 -2.24 2.83 -47.84
N GLU A 243 -1.86 1.53 -47.69
CA GLU A 243 -1.23 0.76 -48.78
C GLU A 243 -2.22 0.49 -49.94
N LEU A 244 -3.50 0.32 -49.64
CA LEU A 244 -4.56 0.15 -50.64
C LEU A 244 -4.94 1.49 -51.35
N GLY A 245 -4.42 2.62 -50.90
CA GLY A 245 -4.68 3.92 -51.46
C GLY A 245 -6.04 4.54 -51.08
N GLU A 246 -6.69 3.97 -50.07
CA GLU A 246 -8.03 4.40 -49.64
C GLU A 246 -8.03 5.64 -48.71
N ASP A 247 -6.85 6.04 -48.17
CA ASP A 247 -6.77 7.01 -47.07
C ASP A 247 -6.42 8.45 -47.50
N GLY A 248 -6.11 8.70 -48.79
CA GLY A 248 -5.59 10.04 -49.21
C GLY A 248 -6.56 10.88 -50.05
N GLY A 249 -7.52 10.27 -50.75
CA GLY A 249 -8.46 10.98 -51.65
C GLY A 249 -9.74 11.39 -50.92
N ASN A 250 -10.27 10.51 -50.12
CA ASN A 250 -11.59 10.65 -49.53
C ASN A 250 -11.69 11.79 -48.48
N ASP A 251 -10.68 11.97 -47.62
CA ASP A 251 -10.66 13.05 -46.62
C ASP A 251 -10.53 14.44 -47.26
N GLN A 252 -9.81 14.53 -48.38
CA GLN A 252 -9.65 15.77 -49.12
C GLN A 252 -10.92 16.16 -49.86
N GLU A 253 -11.60 15.20 -50.48
CA GLU A 253 -12.91 15.40 -51.16
C GLU A 253 -13.99 15.83 -50.17
N ILE A 254 -14.05 15.16 -48.98
CA ILE A 254 -14.98 15.51 -47.93
C ILE A 254 -14.72 16.91 -47.36
N ALA A 255 -13.45 17.30 -47.20
CA ALA A 255 -13.08 18.64 -46.75
C ALA A 255 -13.51 19.72 -47.80
N GLN A 256 -13.33 19.42 -49.07
CA GLN A 256 -13.76 20.30 -50.17
C GLN A 256 -15.29 20.45 -50.20
N LEU A 257 -16.05 19.34 -50.07
CA LEU A 257 -17.50 19.38 -50.00
C LEU A 257 -18.01 20.18 -48.79
N ASN A 258 -17.37 20.02 -47.62
CA ASN A 258 -17.74 20.79 -46.44
C ASN A 258 -17.51 22.30 -46.61
N GLU A 259 -16.44 22.68 -47.27
CA GLU A 259 -16.15 24.08 -47.60
C GLU A 259 -17.15 24.62 -48.63
N ALA A 260 -17.50 23.83 -49.67
CA ALA A 260 -18.47 24.17 -50.67
C ALA A 260 -19.89 24.36 -50.09
N ILE A 261 -20.32 23.47 -49.17
CA ILE A 261 -21.60 23.60 -48.42
C ILE A 261 -21.65 24.95 -47.67
N THR A 262 -20.54 25.33 -47.02
CA THR A 262 -20.48 26.58 -46.26
C THR A 262 -20.56 27.81 -47.19
N LYS A 263 -19.97 27.72 -48.37
CA LYS A 263 -19.95 28.82 -49.37
C LYS A 263 -21.25 28.95 -50.18
N ALA A 264 -22.02 27.85 -50.33
CA ALA A 264 -23.23 27.84 -51.16
C ALA A 264 -24.35 28.78 -50.68
N GLY A 265 -24.37 29.15 -49.39
CA GLY A 265 -25.34 30.08 -48.83
C GLY A 265 -26.77 29.50 -48.77
N MET A 266 -26.88 28.23 -48.50
CA MET A 266 -28.13 27.49 -48.33
C MET A 266 -28.98 28.03 -47.17
N PRO A 267 -30.31 27.91 -47.19
CA PRO A 267 -31.17 28.10 -46.04
C PRO A 267 -30.75 27.18 -44.89
N SER A 268 -30.90 27.61 -43.65
CA SER A 268 -30.38 26.92 -42.44
C SER A 268 -30.87 25.49 -42.24
N ASP A 269 -32.11 25.23 -42.64
CA ASP A 269 -32.73 23.89 -42.58
C ASP A 269 -32.15 22.94 -43.64
N ILE A 270 -31.92 23.45 -44.84
CA ILE A 270 -31.29 22.69 -45.96
C ILE A 270 -29.81 22.45 -45.66
N GLU A 271 -29.10 23.47 -45.18
CA GLU A 271 -27.68 23.28 -44.76
C GLU A 271 -27.54 22.22 -43.70
N ALA A 272 -28.40 22.22 -42.68
CA ALA A 272 -28.38 21.21 -41.61
C ALA A 272 -28.65 19.79 -42.16
N GLN A 273 -29.54 19.65 -43.14
CA GLN A 273 -29.81 18.37 -43.78
C GLN A 273 -28.62 17.92 -44.65
N THR A 274 -28.06 18.81 -45.44
CA THR A 274 -26.88 18.52 -46.29
C THR A 274 -25.68 18.14 -45.49
N ARG A 275 -25.44 18.75 -44.32
CA ARG A 275 -24.36 18.36 -43.39
C ARG A 275 -24.59 16.96 -42.78
N LYS A 276 -25.83 16.54 -42.53
CA LYS A 276 -26.11 15.18 -42.10
C LYS A 276 -25.78 14.15 -43.19
N GLU A 277 -26.10 14.45 -44.43
CA GLU A 277 -25.75 13.57 -45.56
C GLU A 277 -24.24 13.54 -45.79
N LEU A 278 -23.51 14.64 -45.60
CA LEU A 278 -22.05 14.65 -45.62
C LEU A 278 -21.46 13.75 -44.54
N GLN A 279 -22.00 13.80 -43.31
CA GLN A 279 -21.58 12.89 -42.23
C GLN A 279 -21.87 11.41 -42.52
N ARG A 280 -22.94 11.15 -43.32
CA ARG A 280 -23.26 9.80 -43.79
C ARG A 280 -22.23 9.35 -44.83
N LEU A 281 -21.87 10.20 -45.77
CA LEU A 281 -20.84 9.96 -46.78
C LEU A 281 -19.49 9.61 -46.12
N GLN A 282 -19.08 10.34 -45.07
CA GLN A 282 -17.84 10.10 -44.31
C GLN A 282 -17.74 8.69 -43.71
N ARG A 283 -18.90 8.06 -43.48
CA ARG A 283 -18.96 6.73 -42.85
C ARG A 283 -19.14 5.59 -43.86
N MET A 284 -19.33 5.94 -45.13
CA MET A 284 -19.52 4.93 -46.18
C MET A 284 -18.19 4.50 -46.79
N PRO A 285 -18.05 3.21 -47.16
CA PRO A 285 -16.92 2.77 -47.98
C PRO A 285 -16.93 3.48 -49.36
N SER A 286 -15.79 4.06 -49.76
CA SER A 286 -15.64 4.77 -51.02
C SER A 286 -15.89 3.91 -52.27
N ALA A 287 -15.71 2.58 -52.14
CA ALA A 287 -15.97 1.63 -53.22
C ALA A 287 -17.47 1.29 -53.43
N SER A 288 -18.38 1.82 -52.61
CA SER A 288 -19.81 1.54 -52.75
C SER A 288 -20.47 2.41 -53.84
N SER A 289 -21.43 1.84 -54.58
CA SER A 289 -22.24 2.59 -55.56
C SER A 289 -23.06 3.70 -54.89
N GLU A 290 -23.44 3.51 -53.63
CA GLU A 290 -24.15 4.52 -52.84
C GLU A 290 -23.27 5.74 -52.53
N TYR A 291 -21.95 5.54 -52.32
CA TYR A 291 -20.98 6.64 -52.08
C TYR A 291 -20.98 7.60 -53.29
N SER A 292 -20.80 7.10 -54.51
CA SER A 292 -20.76 7.92 -55.72
C SER A 292 -22.08 8.66 -55.92
N MET A 293 -23.20 8.04 -55.64
CA MET A 293 -24.51 8.66 -55.78
C MET A 293 -24.72 9.78 -54.75
N LEU A 294 -24.33 9.56 -53.52
CA LEU A 294 -24.46 10.53 -52.44
C LEU A 294 -23.46 11.69 -52.63
N HIS A 295 -22.25 11.41 -53.12
CA HIS A 295 -21.26 12.41 -53.48
C HIS A 295 -21.79 13.37 -54.58
N THR A 296 -22.29 12.81 -55.66
CA THR A 296 -22.89 13.59 -56.76
C THR A 296 -24.10 14.41 -56.28
N TYR A 297 -24.93 13.87 -55.41
CA TYR A 297 -26.03 14.61 -54.81
C TYR A 297 -25.53 15.82 -54.00
N LEU A 298 -24.50 15.64 -53.18
CA LEU A 298 -23.90 16.73 -52.38
C LEU A 298 -23.26 17.81 -53.27
N GLU A 299 -22.58 17.41 -54.37
CA GLU A 299 -22.05 18.36 -55.35
C GLU A 299 -23.18 19.23 -55.96
N TRP A 300 -24.26 18.60 -56.43
CA TRP A 300 -25.39 19.33 -56.95
C TRP A 300 -26.02 20.28 -55.92
N MET A 301 -26.12 19.88 -54.67
CA MET A 301 -26.62 20.72 -53.59
C MET A 301 -25.74 21.98 -53.41
N THR A 302 -24.42 21.86 -53.59
CA THR A 302 -23.51 23.02 -53.50
C THR A 302 -23.53 23.92 -54.71
N GLU A 303 -23.90 23.43 -55.89
CA GLU A 303 -23.96 24.16 -57.16
C GLU A 303 -25.29 24.90 -57.40
N LEU A 304 -26.36 24.53 -56.70
CA LEU A 304 -27.66 25.19 -56.83
C LEU A 304 -27.60 26.65 -56.41
N PRO A 305 -28.24 27.54 -57.13
CA PRO A 305 -28.30 28.96 -56.79
C PRO A 305 -29.27 29.20 -55.60
N TRP A 306 -28.81 29.08 -54.39
CA TRP A 306 -29.61 29.29 -53.20
C TRP A 306 -29.95 30.72 -52.85
N ARG A 307 -29.34 31.72 -53.59
CA ARG A 307 -29.64 33.12 -53.45
C ARG A 307 -30.31 33.57 -54.74
N LEU A 308 -31.42 34.32 -54.61
CA LEU A 308 -32.03 34.96 -55.74
C LEU A 308 -31.03 35.96 -56.33
N PRO A 309 -30.87 36.01 -57.71
CA PRO A 309 -30.04 37.02 -58.33
C PRO A 309 -30.59 38.39 -57.98
N GLU A 310 -29.70 39.35 -57.72
CA GLU A 310 -30.09 40.76 -57.55
C GLU A 310 -30.75 41.20 -58.84
N GLU A 311 -32.00 41.77 -58.75
CA GLU A 311 -32.68 42.32 -59.87
C GLU A 311 -31.86 43.52 -60.40
N THR A 312 -31.14 43.30 -61.49
CA THR A 312 -30.55 44.40 -62.22
C THR A 312 -31.70 45.13 -62.95
N PRO A 313 -31.91 46.45 -62.73
CA PRO A 313 -32.91 47.19 -63.50
C PRO A 313 -32.58 47.08 -64.98
N ILE A 314 -33.57 46.62 -65.80
CA ILE A 314 -33.49 46.58 -67.23
C ILE A 314 -33.61 48.03 -67.69
N ASP A 315 -32.53 48.61 -68.18
CA ASP A 315 -32.56 49.94 -68.88
C ASP A 315 -33.14 49.70 -70.29
N LEU A 316 -34.30 50.28 -70.55
CA LEU A 316 -35.03 50.22 -71.85
C LEU A 316 -34.57 51.31 -72.82
#